data_ce0c00b77b26c04d077f9be72c4ced20
#
_entry.id   ce0c00b77b26c04d077f9be72c4ced20
#
_cell.length_a   1.000
_cell.length_b   1.000
_cell.length_c   1.000
_cell.angle_alpha   90.00
_cell.angle_beta   90.00
_cell.angle_gamma   90.00
#
_symmetry.space_group_name_H-M   'P 1'
#
loop_
_entity.id
_entity.type
_entity.pdbx_description
1 polymer ?
#
loop_
_entity_poly.entity_id
_entity_poly.type
_entity_poly.pdbx_seq_one_letter_code
_entity_poly.pdbx_strand_id
1 'polypeptide(L)'
;RGLGDVYKRQVVYDGRNVLKRIGLGSIDVVVKSFKKPHIINRVVYSFFRQSKAERSYIYSMEIQQHGFDTPEPVAMIEQFQNGLLSHSYYICCYDGGETVRSLMDGKVEGNEDKLSAFARYTAALHQAGILHLDYSPGNILIHQNETNEYSFSLVDVNRMQLLSDIDCDMVCRNMCRLCISREVLTYIMTEYASLRGWDVESTVSLALRYSDQFFTHYIYPVSYTHLRAHETGAY
;
A
#
# COMPACT_ATOMS: atom_id res chain seq x y z
N ARG A 1 -34.25 -21.35 14.46
CA ARG A 1 -33.39 -20.17 14.64
C ARG A 1 -32.67 -19.95 13.32
N GLY A 2 -33.00 -18.89 12.60
CA GLY A 2 -32.58 -18.66 11.22
C GLY A 2 -31.11 -18.25 11.13
N LEU A 3 -30.43 -18.70 10.12
CA LEU A 3 -29.07 -18.35 9.68
C LEU A 3 -28.90 -16.86 9.30
N GLY A 4 -29.90 -16.01 9.56
CA GLY A 4 -29.93 -14.61 9.12
C GLY A 4 -29.04 -13.64 9.91
N ASP A 5 -28.58 -13.98 11.10
CA ASP A 5 -27.85 -13.07 12.00
C ASP A 5 -26.32 -13.25 12.01
N VAL A 6 -25.78 -14.16 11.19
CA VAL A 6 -24.35 -14.54 11.27
C VAL A 6 -23.45 -13.71 10.34
N TYR A 7 -23.99 -12.97 9.37
CA TYR A 7 -23.18 -12.28 8.38
C TYR A 7 -23.53 -10.79 8.29
N LYS A 8 -22.78 -9.94 9.00
CA LYS A 8 -22.77 -8.49 8.72
C LYS A 8 -21.83 -8.23 7.54
N ARG A 9 -22.37 -7.77 6.43
CA ARG A 9 -21.59 -7.36 5.25
C ARG A 9 -21.51 -5.84 5.22
N GLN A 10 -20.29 -5.32 5.18
CA GLN A 10 -20.06 -3.89 4.96
C GLN A 10 -19.13 -3.72 3.76
N VAL A 11 -19.54 -2.89 2.79
CA VAL A 11 -18.63 -2.47 1.72
C VAL A 11 -17.67 -1.44 2.31
N VAL A 12 -16.40 -1.76 2.33
CA VAL A 12 -15.33 -0.88 2.86
C VAL A 12 -14.86 0.07 1.76
N TYR A 13 -14.82 -0.43 0.51
CA TYR A 13 -14.36 0.35 -0.63
C TYR A 13 -14.97 -0.20 -1.91
N ASP A 14 -15.47 0.68 -2.78
CA ASP A 14 -16.00 0.36 -4.11
C ASP A 14 -15.36 1.26 -5.16
N GLY A 15 -14.35 0.73 -5.81
CA GLY A 15 -13.60 1.43 -6.85
C GLY A 15 -13.07 0.46 -7.92
N ARG A 16 -11.77 0.54 -8.23
CA ARG A 16 -11.12 -0.39 -9.18
C ARG A 16 -11.19 -1.85 -8.70
N ASN A 17 -11.17 -2.08 -7.38
CA ASN A 17 -11.41 -3.36 -6.72
C ASN A 17 -12.48 -3.14 -5.66
N VAL A 18 -13.25 -4.17 -5.35
CA VAL A 18 -14.27 -4.10 -4.29
C VAL A 18 -13.71 -4.79 -3.05
N LEU A 19 -13.71 -4.08 -1.91
CA LEU A 19 -13.36 -4.63 -0.61
C LEU A 19 -14.62 -4.74 0.25
N LYS A 20 -14.89 -5.93 0.75
CA LYS A 20 -16.02 -6.22 1.64
C LYS A 20 -15.49 -6.80 2.95
N ARG A 21 -15.86 -6.20 4.07
CA ARG A 21 -15.68 -6.79 5.40
C ARG A 21 -16.87 -7.70 5.69
N ILE A 22 -16.59 -8.91 6.16
CA ILE A 22 -17.58 -9.93 6.48
C ILE A 22 -17.25 -10.49 7.85
N GLY A 23 -18.18 -10.37 8.78
CA GLY A 23 -18.09 -11.02 10.08
C GLY A 23 -18.41 -12.51 9.97
N LEU A 24 -17.51 -13.36 10.43
CA LEU A 24 -17.66 -14.81 10.48
C LEU A 24 -17.59 -15.29 11.94
N GLY A 25 -18.65 -15.06 12.70
CA GLY A 25 -18.67 -15.38 14.13
C GLY A 25 -17.71 -14.50 14.92
N SER A 26 -16.59 -15.06 15.40
CA SER A 26 -15.59 -14.34 16.18
C SER A 26 -14.50 -13.67 15.37
N ILE A 27 -14.47 -13.88 14.05
CA ILE A 27 -13.43 -13.33 13.16
C ILE A 27 -14.08 -12.44 12.10
N ASP A 28 -13.46 -11.31 11.84
CA ASP A 28 -13.79 -10.47 10.69
C ASP A 28 -12.77 -10.69 9.58
N VAL A 29 -13.25 -10.89 8.37
CA VAL A 29 -12.41 -11.03 7.19
C VAL A 29 -12.69 -9.95 6.17
N VAL A 30 -11.68 -9.61 5.40
CA VAL A 30 -11.78 -8.74 4.22
C VAL A 30 -11.67 -9.56 2.96
N VAL A 31 -12.67 -9.48 2.11
CA VAL A 31 -12.67 -10.08 0.77
C VAL A 31 -12.37 -9.00 -0.25
N LYS A 32 -11.22 -9.11 -0.90
CA LYS A 32 -10.81 -8.26 -2.01
C LYS A 32 -11.15 -8.94 -3.33
N SER A 33 -12.16 -8.41 -4.04
CA SER A 33 -12.56 -8.85 -5.37
C SER A 33 -11.81 -8.05 -6.42
N PHE A 34 -11.00 -8.71 -7.25
CA PHE A 34 -10.29 -8.05 -8.33
C PHE A 34 -11.16 -7.96 -9.57
N LYS A 35 -11.10 -6.79 -10.23
CA LYS A 35 -11.82 -6.56 -11.49
C LYS A 35 -11.40 -7.60 -12.53
N LYS A 36 -12.40 -8.12 -13.26
CA LYS A 36 -12.19 -9.05 -14.38
C LYS A 36 -11.16 -8.47 -15.38
N PRO A 37 -10.07 -9.18 -15.67
CA PRO A 37 -9.06 -8.68 -16.59
C PRO A 37 -9.58 -8.61 -18.04
N HIS A 38 -9.00 -7.73 -18.86
CA HIS A 38 -9.21 -7.77 -20.31
C HIS A 38 -8.73 -9.11 -20.90
N ILE A 39 -9.25 -9.47 -22.06
CA ILE A 39 -9.04 -10.80 -22.67
C ILE A 39 -7.55 -11.18 -22.78
N ILE A 40 -6.68 -10.26 -23.20
CA ILE A 40 -5.23 -10.49 -23.28
C ILE A 40 -4.66 -10.81 -21.90
N ASN A 41 -5.01 -10.04 -20.88
CA ASN A 41 -4.56 -10.28 -19.50
C ASN A 41 -5.16 -11.56 -18.90
N ARG A 42 -6.35 -11.98 -19.35
CA ARG A 42 -6.91 -13.28 -18.94
C ARG A 42 -6.04 -14.44 -19.41
N VAL A 43 -5.59 -14.40 -20.68
CA VAL A 43 -4.64 -15.40 -21.20
C VAL A 43 -3.33 -15.37 -20.43
N VAL A 44 -2.77 -14.19 -20.20
CA VAL A 44 -1.51 -14.04 -19.47
C VAL A 44 -1.62 -14.57 -18.04
N TYR A 45 -2.68 -14.27 -17.32
CA TYR A 45 -2.91 -14.77 -15.95
C TYR A 45 -3.32 -16.24 -15.89
N SER A 46 -3.82 -16.82 -16.98
CA SER A 46 -4.19 -18.24 -17.00
C SER A 46 -2.99 -19.16 -17.27
N PHE A 47 -1.95 -18.66 -17.98
CA PHE A 47 -0.89 -19.55 -18.47
C PHE A 47 0.54 -19.07 -18.16
N PHE A 48 0.75 -17.78 -17.91
CA PHE A 48 2.11 -17.22 -17.87
C PHE A 48 2.43 -16.43 -16.60
N ARG A 49 1.44 -15.97 -15.87
CA ARG A 49 1.67 -15.10 -14.71
C ARG A 49 0.63 -15.33 -13.63
N GLN A 50 1.05 -15.37 -12.40
CA GLN A 50 0.19 -15.41 -11.23
C GLN A 50 -0.85 -14.28 -11.24
N SER A 51 -2.09 -14.61 -10.82
CA SER A 51 -3.14 -13.62 -10.68
C SER A 51 -2.82 -12.60 -9.57
N LYS A 52 -3.60 -11.54 -9.49
CA LYS A 52 -3.46 -10.58 -8.39
C LYS A 52 -3.84 -11.21 -7.03
N ALA A 53 -4.82 -12.11 -7.02
CA ALA A 53 -5.23 -12.80 -5.79
C ALA A 53 -4.14 -13.73 -5.30
N GLU A 54 -3.58 -14.54 -6.19
CA GLU A 54 -2.48 -15.45 -5.90
C GLU A 54 -1.25 -14.68 -5.38
N ARG A 55 -0.86 -13.60 -6.05
CA ARG A 55 0.26 -12.77 -5.59
C ARG A 55 -0.01 -12.12 -4.24
N SER A 56 -1.25 -11.64 -3.99
CA SER A 56 -1.59 -11.11 -2.67
C SER A 56 -1.39 -12.16 -1.59
N TYR A 57 -1.84 -13.38 -1.84
CA TYR A 57 -1.72 -14.48 -0.88
C TYR A 57 -0.25 -14.87 -0.63
N ILE A 58 0.51 -15.11 -1.70
CA ILE A 58 1.93 -15.51 -1.60
C ILE A 58 2.76 -14.42 -0.93
N TYR A 59 2.63 -13.16 -1.37
CA TYR A 59 3.41 -12.07 -0.80
C TYR A 59 3.03 -11.76 0.66
N SER A 60 1.77 -11.96 1.07
CA SER A 60 1.42 -11.86 2.50
C SER A 60 2.18 -12.89 3.33
N MET A 61 2.26 -14.13 2.87
CA MET A 61 3.02 -15.17 3.56
C MET A 61 4.52 -14.85 3.59
N GLU A 62 5.08 -14.37 2.48
CA GLU A 62 6.51 -13.98 2.39
C GLU A 62 6.84 -12.84 3.37
N ILE A 63 5.97 -11.81 3.45
CA ILE A 63 6.14 -10.69 4.39
C ILE A 63 6.19 -11.20 5.82
N GLN A 64 5.25 -12.08 6.19
CA GLN A 64 5.20 -12.67 7.55
C GLN A 64 6.41 -13.54 7.85
N GLN A 65 6.90 -14.33 6.88
CA GLN A 65 8.11 -15.14 7.02
C GLN A 65 9.36 -14.29 7.27
N HIS A 66 9.39 -13.06 6.74
CA HIS A 66 10.45 -12.09 7.01
C HIS A 66 10.25 -11.30 8.32
N GLY A 67 9.20 -11.61 9.09
CA GLY A 67 8.94 -10.99 10.39
C GLY A 67 8.25 -9.63 10.31
N PHE A 68 7.59 -9.30 9.19
CA PHE A 68 6.81 -8.08 9.04
C PHE A 68 5.31 -8.36 9.06
N ASP A 69 4.53 -7.38 9.51
CA ASP A 69 3.09 -7.52 9.64
C ASP A 69 2.36 -7.20 8.34
N THR A 70 1.36 -8.01 8.05
CA THR A 70 0.33 -7.83 7.03
C THR A 70 -0.92 -8.57 7.52
N PRO A 71 -2.14 -8.18 7.12
CA PRO A 71 -3.34 -8.92 7.48
C PRO A 71 -3.20 -10.41 7.17
N GLU A 72 -3.48 -11.26 8.15
CA GLU A 72 -3.33 -12.72 8.04
C GLU A 72 -4.03 -13.26 6.79
N PRO A 73 -3.32 -13.88 5.83
CA PRO A 73 -3.90 -14.43 4.63
C PRO A 73 -4.71 -15.69 4.94
N VAL A 74 -6.00 -15.68 4.60
CA VAL A 74 -6.92 -16.79 4.85
C VAL A 74 -7.04 -17.68 3.63
N ALA A 75 -7.30 -17.10 2.46
CA ALA A 75 -7.50 -17.85 1.22
C ALA A 75 -7.36 -16.99 -0.04
N MET A 76 -7.12 -17.62 -1.15
CA MET A 76 -7.34 -17.06 -2.47
C MET A 76 -8.27 -17.95 -3.28
N ILE A 77 -9.13 -17.36 -4.13
CA ILE A 77 -10.08 -18.08 -4.97
C ILE A 77 -9.96 -17.57 -6.39
N GLU A 78 -9.85 -18.48 -7.34
CA GLU A 78 -9.83 -18.19 -8.76
C GLU A 78 -10.96 -18.92 -9.48
N GLN A 79 -11.65 -18.19 -10.35
CA GLN A 79 -12.72 -18.74 -11.17
C GLN A 79 -12.32 -18.65 -12.64
N PHE A 80 -12.42 -19.78 -13.33
CA PHE A 80 -12.13 -19.88 -14.76
C PHE A 80 -13.41 -20.06 -15.56
N GLN A 81 -13.45 -19.42 -16.73
CA GLN A 81 -14.53 -19.57 -17.70
C GLN A 81 -13.92 -19.86 -19.08
N ASN A 82 -14.24 -20.99 -19.65
CA ASN A 82 -13.66 -21.48 -20.91
C ASN A 82 -12.11 -21.57 -20.84
N GLY A 83 -11.58 -22.05 -19.71
CA GLY A 83 -10.13 -22.17 -19.47
C GLY A 83 -9.39 -20.86 -19.19
N LEU A 84 -10.08 -19.72 -19.18
CA LEU A 84 -9.47 -18.41 -18.94
C LEU A 84 -9.94 -17.82 -17.60
N LEU A 85 -9.01 -17.18 -16.87
CA LEU A 85 -9.30 -16.51 -15.61
C LEU A 85 -10.44 -15.49 -15.78
N SER A 86 -11.48 -15.63 -14.98
CA SER A 86 -12.67 -14.79 -15.01
C SER A 86 -12.74 -13.87 -13.80
N HIS A 87 -12.66 -14.43 -12.59
CA HIS A 87 -12.68 -13.67 -11.35
C HIS A 87 -11.62 -14.21 -10.42
N SER A 88 -11.08 -13.33 -9.57
CA SER A 88 -10.16 -13.74 -8.51
C SER A 88 -10.43 -12.93 -7.24
N TYR A 89 -10.27 -13.60 -6.10
CA TYR A 89 -10.56 -13.05 -4.77
C TYR A 89 -9.40 -13.37 -3.85
N TYR A 90 -9.01 -12.40 -3.05
CA TYR A 90 -8.10 -12.58 -1.94
C TYR A 90 -8.85 -12.33 -0.64
N ILE A 91 -8.67 -13.20 0.34
CA ILE A 91 -9.33 -13.15 1.64
C ILE A 91 -8.26 -13.10 2.70
N CYS A 92 -8.34 -12.12 3.58
CA CYS A 92 -7.46 -11.98 4.75
C CYS A 92 -8.28 -11.59 5.98
N CYS A 93 -7.71 -11.76 7.17
CA CYS A 93 -8.29 -11.22 8.39
C CYS A 93 -8.42 -9.69 8.28
N TYR A 94 -9.43 -9.14 8.97
CA TYR A 94 -9.55 -7.69 9.08
C TYR A 94 -8.47 -7.15 10.02
N ASP A 95 -7.71 -6.19 9.55
CA ASP A 95 -6.77 -5.42 10.34
C ASP A 95 -7.44 -4.11 10.77
N GLY A 96 -7.44 -3.84 12.06
CA GLY A 96 -8.11 -2.66 12.66
C GLY A 96 -7.24 -1.41 12.68
N GLY A 97 -6.02 -1.44 12.13
CA GLY A 97 -5.12 -0.30 12.10
C GLY A 97 -5.65 0.85 11.24
N GLU A 98 -5.21 2.05 11.57
CA GLU A 98 -5.46 3.25 10.77
C GLU A 98 -4.39 3.41 9.70
N THR A 99 -4.75 3.98 8.54
CA THR A 99 -3.74 4.29 7.53
C THR A 99 -2.83 5.41 8.01
N VAL A 100 -1.53 5.36 7.64
CA VAL A 100 -0.57 6.41 7.98
C VAL A 100 -0.82 7.74 7.24
N ARG A 101 -1.93 7.89 6.53
CA ARG A 101 -2.23 9.07 5.70
C ARG A 101 -2.21 10.38 6.50
N SER A 102 -2.90 10.43 7.63
CA SER A 102 -2.94 11.61 8.50
C SER A 102 -1.56 11.98 9.04
N LEU A 103 -0.71 10.99 9.31
CA LEU A 103 0.66 11.19 9.73
C LEU A 103 1.52 11.75 8.59
N MET A 104 1.38 11.26 7.37
CA MET A 104 2.17 11.67 6.21
C MET A 104 1.76 13.05 5.65
N ASP A 105 0.50 13.42 5.79
CA ASP A 105 -0.03 14.74 5.39
C ASP A 105 0.05 15.77 6.53
N GLY A 106 0.52 15.36 7.71
CA GLY A 106 0.57 16.16 8.93
C GLY A 106 1.84 17.00 9.07
N LYS A 107 2.20 17.23 10.33
CA LYS A 107 3.40 17.96 10.76
C LYS A 107 4.35 17.01 11.49
N VAL A 108 5.62 17.41 11.58
CA VAL A 108 6.61 16.72 12.41
C VAL A 108 6.32 16.95 13.89
N GLU A 109 6.05 18.21 14.28
CA GLU A 109 5.79 18.60 15.67
C GLU A 109 4.69 17.73 16.31
N GLY A 110 5.06 17.03 17.40
CA GLY A 110 4.19 16.12 18.14
C GLY A 110 3.97 14.75 17.51
N ASN A 111 4.62 14.44 16.39
CA ASN A 111 4.59 13.15 15.73
C ASN A 111 5.97 12.50 15.55
N GLU A 112 7.00 13.06 16.19
CA GLU A 112 8.40 12.65 16.03
C GLU A 112 8.58 11.15 16.30
N ASP A 113 8.01 10.64 17.40
CA ASP A 113 8.12 9.23 17.78
C ASP A 113 7.49 8.30 16.73
N LYS A 114 6.33 8.69 16.18
CA LYS A 114 5.64 7.92 15.12
C LYS A 114 6.43 7.92 13.82
N LEU A 115 6.97 9.09 13.45
CA LEU A 115 7.75 9.26 12.23
C LEU A 115 9.10 8.53 12.31
N SER A 116 9.78 8.58 13.47
CA SER A 116 11.01 7.82 13.71
C SER A 116 10.74 6.31 13.74
N ALA A 117 9.62 5.86 14.34
CA ALA A 117 9.21 4.46 14.30
C ALA A 117 8.93 4.01 12.86
N PHE A 118 8.27 4.85 12.06
CA PHE A 118 8.00 4.60 10.65
C PHE A 118 9.29 4.51 9.82
N ALA A 119 10.25 5.41 10.05
CA ALA A 119 11.54 5.38 9.37
C ALA A 119 12.32 4.09 9.69
N ARG A 120 12.35 3.68 10.96
CA ARG A 120 12.96 2.40 11.39
C ARG A 120 12.28 1.20 10.74
N TYR A 121 10.95 1.15 10.75
CA TYR A 121 10.19 0.09 10.09
C TYR A 121 10.52 0.00 8.60
N THR A 122 10.50 1.13 7.88
CA THR A 122 10.79 1.18 6.45
C THR A 122 12.24 0.77 6.16
N ALA A 123 13.20 1.20 6.98
CA ALA A 123 14.60 0.80 6.84
C ALA A 123 14.78 -0.71 7.03
N ALA A 124 14.17 -1.30 8.05
CA ALA A 124 14.21 -2.74 8.30
C ALA A 124 13.55 -3.53 7.16
N LEU A 125 12.39 -3.06 6.64
CA LEU A 125 11.70 -3.66 5.50
C LEU A 125 12.61 -3.72 4.26
N HIS A 126 13.25 -2.62 3.93
CA HIS A 126 14.14 -2.53 2.78
C HIS A 126 15.46 -3.31 3.00
N GLN A 127 15.98 -3.37 4.24
CA GLN A 127 17.14 -4.22 4.57
C GLN A 127 16.84 -5.71 4.43
N ALA A 128 15.59 -6.12 4.69
CA ALA A 128 15.13 -7.48 4.40
C ALA A 128 14.88 -7.76 2.90
N GLY A 129 15.16 -6.79 2.02
CA GLY A 129 14.98 -6.92 0.57
C GLY A 129 13.54 -6.77 0.09
N ILE A 130 12.62 -6.32 0.95
CA ILE A 130 11.20 -6.19 0.61
C ILE A 130 10.92 -4.80 0.07
N LEU A 131 10.53 -4.70 -1.21
CA LEU A 131 10.14 -3.46 -1.87
C LEU A 131 8.66 -3.50 -2.27
N HIS A 132 7.84 -2.71 -1.60
CA HIS A 132 6.43 -2.55 -1.96
C HIS A 132 6.29 -1.52 -3.08
N LEU A 133 5.97 -1.95 -4.31
CA LEU A 133 5.95 -1.07 -5.49
C LEU A 133 4.82 -0.02 -5.50
N ASP A 134 3.90 -0.10 -4.57
CA ASP A 134 2.85 0.89 -4.35
C ASP A 134 2.89 1.43 -2.91
N TYR A 135 4.10 1.84 -2.48
CA TYR A 135 4.37 2.31 -1.12
C TYR A 135 3.76 3.69 -0.92
N SER A 136 2.50 3.71 -0.53
CA SER A 136 1.70 4.92 -0.35
C SER A 136 1.00 4.91 1.01
N PRO A 137 0.60 6.08 1.55
CA PRO A 137 0.02 6.17 2.89
C PRO A 137 -1.24 5.32 3.10
N GLY A 138 -1.97 5.03 2.02
CA GLY A 138 -3.17 4.19 2.07
C GLY A 138 -2.89 2.69 2.15
N ASN A 139 -1.65 2.27 1.91
CA ASN A 139 -1.23 0.87 1.89
C ASN A 139 -0.39 0.47 3.10
N ILE A 140 -0.30 1.35 4.09
CA ILE A 140 0.42 1.12 5.35
C ILE A 140 -0.51 1.47 6.50
N LEU A 141 -0.70 0.53 7.40
CA LEU A 141 -1.48 0.72 8.62
C LEU A 141 -0.54 0.94 9.79
N ILE A 142 -0.95 1.77 10.74
CA ILE A 142 -0.26 2.01 12.00
C ILE A 142 -1.10 1.46 13.14
N HIS A 143 -0.45 0.80 14.07
CA HIS A 143 -0.99 0.34 15.33
C HIS A 143 -0.21 0.94 16.48
N GLN A 144 -0.87 1.16 17.58
CA GLN A 144 -0.27 1.56 18.84
C GLN A 144 -0.67 0.56 19.90
N ASN A 145 0.33 -0.03 20.58
CA ASN A 145 0.08 -0.95 21.69
C ASN A 145 -0.15 -0.20 23.01
N GLU A 146 -0.44 -0.93 24.06
CA GLU A 146 -0.66 -0.39 25.42
C GLU A 146 0.59 0.27 26.00
N THR A 147 1.78 -0.06 25.52
CA THR A 147 3.07 0.52 25.94
C THR A 147 3.47 1.74 25.11
N ASN A 148 2.56 2.26 24.28
CA ASN A 148 2.79 3.37 23.35
C ASN A 148 3.85 3.09 22.27
N GLU A 149 4.15 1.82 21.98
CA GLU A 149 4.99 1.46 20.85
C GLU A 149 4.17 1.37 19.56
N TYR A 150 4.79 1.75 18.46
CA TYR A 150 4.16 1.75 17.14
C TYR A 150 4.64 0.57 16.31
N SER A 151 3.68 -0.15 15.72
CA SER A 151 3.93 -1.16 14.70
C SER A 151 3.20 -0.80 13.41
N PHE A 152 3.64 -1.40 12.29
CA PHE A 152 3.12 -1.10 10.97
C PHE A 152 2.80 -2.38 10.21
N SER A 153 1.68 -2.37 9.49
CA SER A 153 1.19 -3.50 8.71
C SER A 153 1.02 -3.08 7.25
N LEU A 154 1.46 -3.91 6.31
CA LEU A 154 1.35 -3.64 4.88
C LEU A 154 0.06 -4.22 4.32
N VAL A 155 -0.67 -3.44 3.52
CA VAL A 155 -1.85 -3.89 2.79
C VAL A 155 -1.67 -3.69 1.28
N ASP A 156 -2.50 -4.33 0.47
CA ASP A 156 -2.42 -4.31 -1.00
C ASP A 156 -1.08 -4.81 -1.58
N VAL A 157 -0.55 -5.88 -1.00
CA VAL A 157 0.79 -6.41 -1.26
C VAL A 157 0.95 -7.14 -2.60
N ASN A 158 -0.03 -7.11 -3.50
CA ASN A 158 0.05 -7.78 -4.81
C ASN A 158 1.12 -7.22 -5.76
N ARG A 159 1.80 -6.14 -5.39
CA ARG A 159 2.89 -5.48 -6.11
C ARG A 159 4.13 -5.38 -5.23
N MET A 160 4.78 -6.50 -5.03
CA MET A 160 6.01 -6.59 -4.24
C MET A 160 7.16 -7.06 -5.11
N GLN A 161 8.37 -6.71 -4.70
CA GLN A 161 9.61 -7.32 -5.16
C GLN A 161 10.43 -7.75 -3.96
N LEU A 162 11.02 -8.94 -4.06
CA LEU A 162 12.03 -9.43 -3.12
C LEU A 162 13.38 -9.30 -3.83
N LEU A 163 14.26 -8.50 -3.29
CA LEU A 163 15.54 -8.11 -3.90
C LEU A 163 16.69 -8.42 -2.94
N SER A 164 17.82 -8.76 -3.49
CA SER A 164 19.03 -8.98 -2.69
C SER A 164 19.62 -7.67 -2.13
N ASP A 165 19.36 -6.55 -2.80
CA ASP A 165 19.78 -5.22 -2.37
C ASP A 165 18.77 -4.17 -2.86
N ILE A 166 18.56 -3.14 -2.05
CA ILE A 166 17.71 -1.98 -2.36
C ILE A 166 18.56 -0.73 -2.12
N ASP A 167 18.99 -0.11 -3.22
CA ASP A 167 19.85 1.06 -3.20
C ASP A 167 19.11 2.38 -2.91
N CYS A 168 19.86 3.44 -2.73
CA CYS A 168 19.36 4.77 -2.39
C CYS A 168 18.40 5.33 -3.46
N ASP A 169 18.71 5.14 -4.75
CA ASP A 169 17.88 5.63 -5.85
C ASP A 169 16.51 4.92 -5.86
N MET A 170 16.51 3.59 -5.69
CA MET A 170 15.29 2.78 -5.60
C MET A 170 14.41 3.21 -4.43
N VAL A 171 14.99 3.45 -3.25
CA VAL A 171 14.26 3.91 -2.08
C VAL A 171 13.65 5.28 -2.33
N CYS A 172 14.43 6.25 -2.81
CA CYS A 172 13.94 7.60 -3.05
C CYS A 172 12.81 7.63 -4.08
N ARG A 173 12.90 6.80 -5.14
CA ARG A 173 11.80 6.62 -6.11
C ARG A 173 10.58 5.95 -5.49
N ASN A 174 10.78 4.95 -4.63
CA ASN A 174 9.69 4.22 -3.98
C ASN A 174 8.90 5.13 -3.02
N MET A 175 9.59 5.96 -2.27
CA MET A 175 9.00 6.86 -1.27
C MET A 175 8.46 8.17 -1.84
N CYS A 176 8.61 8.45 -3.14
CA CYS A 176 8.24 9.73 -3.77
C CYS A 176 6.76 10.11 -3.63
N ARG A 177 5.87 9.15 -3.40
CA ARG A 177 4.41 9.35 -3.24
C ARG A 177 3.93 9.26 -1.79
N LEU A 178 4.86 9.08 -0.86
CA LEU A 178 4.52 8.81 0.54
C LEU A 178 3.95 10.05 1.24
N CYS A 179 4.59 11.20 1.06
CA CYS A 179 4.26 12.44 1.76
C CYS A 179 4.06 13.60 0.78
N ILE A 180 2.98 14.37 0.97
CA ILE A 180 2.82 15.68 0.35
C ILE A 180 3.64 16.71 1.13
N SER A 181 3.72 16.56 2.46
CA SER A 181 4.51 17.43 3.34
C SER A 181 6.00 17.21 3.14
N ARG A 182 6.69 18.24 2.64
CA ARG A 182 8.15 18.23 2.49
C ARG A 182 8.88 18.11 3.83
N GLU A 183 8.33 18.73 4.88
CA GLU A 183 8.85 18.64 6.23
C GLU A 183 8.86 17.20 6.74
N VAL A 184 7.72 16.52 6.63
CA VAL A 184 7.57 15.11 7.04
C VAL A 184 8.48 14.20 6.23
N LEU A 185 8.55 14.39 4.90
CA LEU A 185 9.43 13.59 4.04
C LEU A 185 10.91 13.82 4.40
N THR A 186 11.30 15.07 4.65
CA THR A 186 12.67 15.42 5.08
C THR A 186 13.01 14.71 6.39
N TYR A 187 12.11 14.75 7.38
CA TYR A 187 12.32 14.09 8.66
C TYR A 187 12.51 12.59 8.50
N ILE A 188 11.58 11.93 7.82
CA ILE A 188 11.64 10.47 7.58
C ILE A 188 12.92 10.08 6.85
N MET A 189 13.30 10.82 5.79
CA MET A 189 14.48 10.50 4.98
C MET A 189 15.80 10.77 5.70
N THR A 190 15.82 11.74 6.62
CA THR A 190 16.96 12.00 7.51
C THR A 190 17.20 10.81 8.44
N GLU A 191 16.16 10.37 9.15
CA GLU A 191 16.23 9.20 10.02
C GLU A 191 16.60 7.92 9.21
N TYR A 192 15.93 7.72 8.08
CA TYR A 192 16.16 6.58 7.20
C TYR A 192 17.60 6.52 6.69
N ALA A 193 18.14 7.62 6.16
CA ALA A 193 19.52 7.67 5.65
C ALA A 193 20.53 7.38 6.74
N SER A 194 20.33 7.95 7.94
CA SER A 194 21.16 7.68 9.12
C SER A 194 21.18 6.18 9.49
N LEU A 195 20.01 5.52 9.49
CA LEU A 195 19.87 4.08 9.74
C LEU A 195 20.56 3.20 8.70
N ARG A 196 20.60 3.67 7.43
CA ARG A 196 21.26 2.97 6.33
C ARG A 196 22.75 3.29 6.19
N GLY A 197 23.27 4.25 6.96
CA GLY A 197 24.64 4.73 6.86
C GLY A 197 24.93 5.47 5.55
N TRP A 198 23.90 6.08 4.96
CA TRP A 198 23.99 6.88 3.74
C TRP A 198 24.26 8.35 4.05
N ASP A 199 24.80 9.08 3.07
CA ASP A 199 24.90 10.53 3.19
C ASP A 199 23.51 11.16 3.25
N VAL A 200 23.23 11.84 4.37
CA VAL A 200 21.88 12.34 4.69
C VAL A 200 21.48 13.44 3.71
N GLU A 201 22.37 14.40 3.44
CA GLU A 201 22.05 15.58 2.63
C GLU A 201 21.71 15.18 1.18
N SER A 202 22.52 14.33 0.58
CA SER A 202 22.30 13.84 -0.79
C SER A 202 21.05 12.96 -0.89
N THR A 203 20.81 12.11 0.12
CA THR A 203 19.63 11.23 0.15
C THR A 203 18.33 12.03 0.27
N VAL A 204 18.27 12.98 1.20
CA VAL A 204 17.11 13.86 1.38
C VAL A 204 16.85 14.68 0.11
N SER A 205 17.90 15.29 -0.46
CA SER A 205 17.79 16.06 -1.70
C SER A 205 17.25 15.23 -2.86
N LEU A 206 17.70 13.99 -2.99
CA LEU A 206 17.24 13.05 -4.01
C LEU A 206 15.76 12.68 -3.82
N ALA A 207 15.36 12.36 -2.59
CA ALA A 207 13.98 12.01 -2.25
C ALA A 207 13.01 13.17 -2.53
N LEU A 208 13.36 14.38 -2.11
CA LEU A 208 12.58 15.59 -2.38
C LEU A 208 12.43 15.86 -3.87
N ARG A 209 13.50 15.69 -4.65
CA ARG A 209 13.45 15.84 -6.11
C ARG A 209 12.47 14.87 -6.75
N TYR A 210 12.48 13.59 -6.36
CA TYR A 210 11.52 12.60 -6.88
C TYR A 210 10.08 12.89 -6.43
N SER A 211 9.89 13.34 -5.20
CA SER A 211 8.59 13.76 -4.69
C SER A 211 8.04 14.96 -5.47
N ASP A 212 8.84 15.99 -5.69
CA ASP A 212 8.44 17.16 -6.49
C ASP A 212 8.07 16.77 -7.92
N GLN A 213 8.87 15.91 -8.58
CA GLN A 213 8.57 15.41 -9.91
C GLN A 213 7.24 14.65 -9.94
N PHE A 214 7.01 13.77 -8.95
CA PHE A 214 5.77 13.00 -8.85
C PHE A 214 4.56 13.92 -8.69
N PHE A 215 4.56 14.83 -7.74
CA PHE A 215 3.40 15.69 -7.46
C PHE A 215 3.18 16.74 -8.54
N THR A 216 4.24 17.26 -9.17
CA THR A 216 4.11 18.19 -10.30
C THR A 216 3.38 17.54 -11.48
N HIS A 217 3.72 16.29 -11.82
CA HIS A 217 3.03 15.57 -12.91
C HIS A 217 1.57 15.22 -12.59
N TYR A 218 1.21 15.04 -11.31
CA TYR A 218 -0.15 14.70 -10.91
C TYR A 218 -1.05 15.91 -10.66
N ILE A 219 -0.51 17.01 -10.17
CA ILE A 219 -1.29 18.21 -9.80
C ILE A 219 -1.54 19.12 -11.02
N TYR A 220 -0.55 19.34 -11.87
CA TYR A 220 -0.69 20.24 -13.02
C TYR A 220 -1.65 19.78 -14.13
N PRO A 221 -1.78 18.48 -14.49
CA PRO A 221 -2.75 18.06 -15.50
C PRO A 221 -4.20 18.27 -15.07
N VAL A 222 -4.49 18.21 -13.77
CA VAL A 222 -5.86 18.38 -13.23
C VAL A 222 -6.28 19.85 -13.25
N SER A 223 -5.36 20.79 -12.98
CA SER A 223 -5.66 22.22 -13.04
C SER A 223 -5.84 22.72 -14.48
N TYR A 224 -5.11 22.18 -15.46
CA TYR A 224 -5.26 22.54 -16.87
C TYR A 224 -6.59 22.05 -17.48
N THR A 225 -7.10 20.91 -17.06
CA THR A 225 -8.42 20.41 -17.51
C THR A 225 -9.57 21.22 -16.91
N HIS A 226 -9.46 21.70 -15.69
CA HIS A 226 -10.49 22.56 -15.08
C HIS A 226 -10.48 23.99 -15.64
N LEU A 227 -9.32 24.56 -16.01
CA LEU A 227 -9.23 25.88 -16.63
C LEU A 227 -9.78 25.87 -18.06
N ARG A 228 -9.57 24.81 -18.85
CA ARG A 228 -10.16 24.69 -20.19
C ARG A 228 -11.69 24.48 -20.18
N ALA A 229 -12.26 23.90 -19.14
CA ALA A 229 -13.71 23.72 -19.04
C ALA A 229 -14.45 25.05 -18.74
N HIS A 230 -13.76 26.05 -18.19
CA HIS A 230 -14.34 27.39 -17.96
C HIS A 230 -14.20 28.34 -19.15
N GLU A 231 -13.28 28.10 -20.11
CA GLU A 231 -13.09 28.96 -21.25
C GLU A 231 -13.97 28.60 -22.50
N THR A 232 -14.62 27.43 -22.48
CA THR A 232 -15.50 26.98 -23.58
C THR A 232 -16.99 27.24 -23.35
N GLY A 233 -17.35 28.00 -22.31
CA GLY A 233 -18.74 28.33 -21.94
C GLY A 233 -19.25 29.71 -22.35
N ALA A 234 -18.60 30.37 -23.32
CA ALA A 234 -19.09 31.65 -23.86
C ALA A 234 -19.11 31.60 -25.40
N TYR A 235 -20.23 31.13 -25.97
CA TYR A 235 -20.90 31.64 -27.16
C TYR A 235 -22.24 30.96 -27.29
#